data_1883e5b99e78661ee0c1bfefae831aa2
#
_entry.id   1883e5b99e78661ee0c1bfefae831aa2
#
_cell.length_a   1.000
_cell.length_b   1.000
_cell.length_c   1.000
_cell.angle_alpha   90.00
_cell.angle_beta   90.00
_cell.angle_gamma   90.00
#
_symmetry.space_group_name_H-M   'P 1'
#
loop_
_entity.id
_entity.type
_entity.pdbx_description
1 polymer ?
#
loop_
_entity_poly.entity_id
_entity_poly.type
_entity_poly.pdbx_seq_one_letter_code
_entity_poly.pdbx_strand_id
1 'polypeptide(L)'
;MKTIKSWAEEDRPREKMLSKGKEALSNAELLAILIGSGNSKESAVDLSRRILSDKNDNLIELSKLNINELMKYNGIGEAKAVSITAAMELGRRRRYSEALEQPSIKNSKIAYECFYAYLSDLNHEQFWIMLLNNANKVIKLEQIGVGGMTGTTADPKKIFKCALENNAASVMLCHNHPSGNINPSNADKQITNNLINAGKFLEIKILDHIIIGNDNYFSFADEGLL
;
A
#
# COMPACT_ATOMS: atom_id res chain seq x y z
N MET A 1 39.18 -1.65 2.88
CA MET A 1 37.80 -1.16 2.99
C MET A 1 37.55 -0.70 4.41
N LYS A 2 37.02 0.53 4.64
CA LYS A 2 36.68 0.99 6.00
C LYS A 2 35.39 0.28 6.41
N THR A 3 35.48 -0.57 7.42
CA THR A 3 34.28 -1.21 8.01
C THR A 3 33.48 -0.18 8.82
N ILE A 4 32.19 -0.35 8.98
CA ILE A 4 31.34 0.54 9.82
C ILE A 4 31.94 0.65 11.24
N LYS A 5 32.60 -0.39 11.74
CA LYS A 5 33.30 -0.38 13.03
C LYS A 5 34.44 0.63 13.14
N SER A 6 35.00 1.08 12.01
CA SER A 6 36.03 2.11 11.98
C SER A 6 35.50 3.55 11.91
N TRP A 7 34.18 3.72 11.82
CA TRP A 7 33.53 5.04 11.86
C TRP A 7 33.47 5.57 13.30
N ALA A 8 33.31 6.87 13.45
CA ALA A 8 33.00 7.43 14.77
C ALA A 8 31.73 6.74 15.32
N GLU A 9 31.68 6.52 16.62
CA GLU A 9 30.60 5.76 17.23
C GLU A 9 29.23 6.38 16.92
N GLU A 10 29.14 7.70 16.96
CA GLU A 10 27.93 8.48 16.65
C GLU A 10 27.46 8.41 15.20
N ASP A 11 28.31 7.95 14.27
CA ASP A 11 28.00 7.78 12.83
C ASP A 11 27.59 6.35 12.48
N ARG A 12 27.78 5.40 13.40
CA ARG A 12 27.37 4.02 13.20
C ARG A 12 25.84 3.93 13.31
N PRO A 13 25.11 3.33 12.36
CA PRO A 13 23.65 3.39 12.33
C PRO A 13 22.93 2.95 13.61
N ARG A 14 23.39 1.91 14.29
CA ARG A 14 22.79 1.42 15.53
C ARG A 14 23.04 2.37 16.70
N GLU A 15 24.23 2.82 16.87
CA GLU A 15 24.67 3.77 17.90
C GLU A 15 24.01 5.14 17.67
N LYS A 16 23.93 5.57 16.40
CA LYS A 16 23.22 6.77 15.99
C LYS A 16 21.72 6.70 16.32
N MET A 17 21.09 5.54 16.10
CA MET A 17 19.68 5.31 16.47
C MET A 17 19.48 5.42 17.99
N LEU A 18 20.40 4.84 18.79
CA LEU A 18 20.33 4.88 20.24
C LEU A 18 20.53 6.27 20.80
N SER A 19 21.46 7.05 20.23
CA SER A 19 21.83 8.37 20.77
C SER A 19 20.97 9.53 20.23
N LYS A 20 20.51 9.45 18.94
CA LYS A 20 19.84 10.55 18.23
C LYS A 20 18.40 10.22 17.79
N GLY A 21 17.92 8.99 18.07
CA GLY A 21 16.59 8.54 17.67
C GLY A 21 16.50 8.08 16.21
N LYS A 22 15.40 7.43 15.86
CA LYS A 22 15.16 6.84 14.53
C LYS A 22 15.03 7.89 13.43
N GLU A 23 14.56 9.08 13.75
CA GLU A 23 14.35 10.21 12.83
C GLU A 23 15.66 10.78 12.27
N ALA A 24 16.78 10.53 12.97
CA ALA A 24 18.09 11.00 12.56
C ALA A 24 18.72 10.10 11.46
N LEU A 25 18.15 8.93 11.18
CA LEU A 25 18.69 7.97 10.21
C LEU A 25 18.11 8.16 8.83
N SER A 26 18.97 8.05 7.83
CA SER A 26 18.56 7.91 6.43
C SER A 26 17.94 6.53 6.16
N ASN A 27 17.16 6.39 5.07
CA ASN A 27 16.62 5.10 4.63
C ASN A 27 17.70 4.03 4.45
N ALA A 28 18.88 4.42 3.94
CA ALA A 28 20.01 3.51 3.79
C ALA A 28 20.58 3.02 5.13
N GLU A 29 20.62 3.87 6.15
CA GLU A 29 21.06 3.49 7.49
C GLU A 29 20.02 2.59 8.18
N LEU A 30 18.73 2.86 8.03
CA LEU A 30 17.66 1.99 8.53
C LEU A 30 17.72 0.61 7.86
N LEU A 31 17.86 0.56 6.54
CA LEU A 31 18.00 -0.70 5.80
C LEU A 31 19.29 -1.44 6.21
N ALA A 32 20.40 -0.72 6.45
CA ALA A 32 21.65 -1.29 6.92
C ALA A 32 21.53 -1.95 8.31
N ILE A 33 20.70 -1.42 9.20
CA ILE A 33 20.40 -2.05 10.50
C ILE A 33 19.69 -3.39 10.29
N LEU A 34 18.72 -3.46 9.35
CA LEU A 34 17.98 -4.68 9.06
C LEU A 34 18.86 -5.78 8.47
N ILE A 35 19.72 -5.43 7.52
CA ILE A 35 20.61 -6.41 6.89
C ILE A 35 21.83 -6.79 7.75
N GLY A 36 22.16 -5.97 8.74
CA GLY A 36 23.19 -6.22 9.77
C GLY A 36 24.64 -6.25 9.30
N SER A 37 24.93 -6.69 8.08
CA SER A 37 26.28 -6.77 7.52
C SER A 37 26.26 -6.58 5.99
N GLY A 38 27.32 -6.01 5.44
CA GLY A 38 27.55 -5.93 4.00
C GLY A 38 28.06 -7.25 3.41
N ASN A 39 28.87 -7.14 2.40
CA ASN A 39 29.61 -8.22 1.77
C ASN A 39 31.13 -7.96 1.81
N SER A 40 31.94 -8.77 1.12
CA SER A 40 33.39 -8.64 1.09
C SER A 40 33.87 -7.32 0.45
N LYS A 41 33.02 -6.62 -0.32
CA LYS A 41 33.37 -5.42 -1.09
C LYS A 41 32.72 -4.14 -0.58
N GLU A 42 31.63 -4.23 0.14
CA GLU A 42 30.82 -3.08 0.58
C GLU A 42 30.32 -3.24 2.04
N SER A 43 30.22 -2.10 2.73
CA SER A 43 29.60 -2.07 4.06
C SER A 43 28.07 -2.32 3.95
N ALA A 44 27.41 -2.54 5.10
CA ALA A 44 25.95 -2.65 5.12
C ALA A 44 25.28 -1.37 4.60
N VAL A 45 25.82 -0.19 4.90
CA VAL A 45 25.27 1.09 4.44
C VAL A 45 25.47 1.27 2.93
N ASP A 46 26.62 0.91 2.39
CA ASP A 46 26.88 1.03 0.95
C ASP A 46 26.01 0.05 0.16
N LEU A 47 25.86 -1.19 0.63
CA LEU A 47 24.94 -2.18 0.06
C LEU A 47 23.48 -1.66 0.08
N SER A 48 23.06 -1.07 1.19
CA SER A 48 21.73 -0.49 1.32
C SER A 48 21.51 0.68 0.37
N ARG A 49 22.50 1.59 0.23
CA ARG A 49 22.45 2.68 -0.75
C ARG A 49 22.30 2.17 -2.18
N ARG A 50 23.04 1.13 -2.54
CA ARG A 50 22.96 0.52 -3.88
C ARG A 50 21.59 -0.07 -4.15
N ILE A 51 21.03 -0.82 -3.19
CA ILE A 51 19.67 -1.39 -3.31
C ILE A 51 18.62 -0.29 -3.48
N LEU A 52 18.69 0.79 -2.68
CA LEU A 52 17.78 1.90 -2.77
C LEU A 52 17.93 2.68 -4.08
N SER A 53 19.17 2.96 -4.50
CA SER A 53 19.45 3.68 -5.75
C SER A 53 18.89 2.94 -6.97
N ASP A 54 18.96 1.60 -7.01
CA ASP A 54 18.37 0.77 -8.07
C ASP A 54 16.83 0.85 -8.10
N LYS A 55 16.23 1.41 -7.04
CA LYS A 55 14.79 1.66 -6.91
C LYS A 55 14.46 3.16 -6.84
N ASN A 56 15.35 4.01 -7.38
CA ASN A 56 15.19 5.47 -7.39
C ASN A 56 14.95 6.07 -5.99
N ASP A 57 15.55 5.48 -4.95
CA ASP A 57 15.37 5.80 -3.53
C ASP A 57 13.90 5.73 -3.05
N ASN A 58 13.04 5.00 -3.78
CA ASN A 58 11.62 4.83 -3.49
C ASN A 58 11.38 3.56 -2.65
N LEU A 59 10.91 3.74 -1.42
CA LEU A 59 10.60 2.64 -0.50
C LEU A 59 9.41 1.81 -0.96
N ILE A 60 8.49 2.37 -1.74
CA ILE A 60 7.36 1.62 -2.32
C ILE A 60 7.90 0.64 -3.35
N GLU A 61 8.82 1.07 -4.23
CA GLU A 61 9.45 0.18 -5.21
C GLU A 61 10.33 -0.89 -4.55
N LEU A 62 10.96 -0.56 -3.43
CA LEU A 62 11.69 -1.55 -2.61
C LEU A 62 10.72 -2.59 -2.02
N SER A 63 9.55 -2.16 -1.52
CA SER A 63 8.56 -3.05 -0.87
C SER A 63 7.91 -4.05 -1.83
N LYS A 64 7.90 -3.75 -3.14
CA LYS A 64 7.40 -4.65 -4.20
C LYS A 64 8.33 -5.82 -4.50
N LEU A 65 9.59 -5.76 -4.07
CA LEU A 65 10.54 -6.83 -4.30
C LEU A 65 10.19 -8.07 -3.46
N ASN A 66 10.12 -9.21 -4.14
CA ASN A 66 10.01 -10.50 -3.46
C ASN A 66 11.39 -10.98 -2.95
N ILE A 67 11.39 -12.03 -2.13
CA ILE A 67 12.60 -12.61 -1.50
C ILE A 67 13.64 -13.00 -2.57
N ASN A 68 13.23 -13.63 -3.68
CA ASN A 68 14.13 -14.05 -4.74
C ASN A 68 14.76 -12.86 -5.47
N GLU A 69 14.04 -11.77 -5.64
CA GLU A 69 14.55 -10.55 -6.24
C GLU A 69 15.55 -9.85 -5.33
N LEU A 70 15.27 -9.78 -4.03
CA LEU A 70 16.20 -9.27 -3.04
C LEU A 70 17.50 -10.10 -2.98
N MET A 71 17.40 -11.41 -3.10
CA MET A 71 18.57 -12.30 -3.11
C MET A 71 19.48 -12.15 -4.34
N LYS A 72 19.05 -11.49 -5.41
CA LYS A 72 19.91 -11.15 -6.56
C LYS A 72 20.99 -10.12 -6.21
N TYR A 73 20.80 -9.36 -5.14
CA TYR A 73 21.82 -8.42 -4.67
C TYR A 73 22.94 -9.15 -3.95
N ASN A 74 24.15 -9.03 -4.47
CA ASN A 74 25.34 -9.64 -3.84
C ASN A 74 25.48 -9.13 -2.40
N GLY A 75 25.45 -10.03 -1.42
CA GLY A 75 25.49 -9.72 0.02
C GLY A 75 24.13 -9.82 0.71
N ILE A 76 23.04 -10.04 -0.04
CA ILE A 76 21.70 -10.36 0.48
C ILE A 76 21.45 -11.86 0.32
N GLY A 77 21.52 -12.60 1.42
CA GLY A 77 21.07 -13.98 1.50
C GLY A 77 19.62 -14.05 2.00
N GLU A 78 19.09 -15.28 2.08
CA GLU A 78 17.71 -15.55 2.48
C GLU A 78 17.31 -14.84 3.79
N ALA A 79 18.10 -14.97 4.85
CA ALA A 79 17.79 -14.36 6.14
C ALA A 79 17.64 -12.83 6.07
N LYS A 80 18.53 -12.16 5.29
CA LYS A 80 18.46 -10.71 5.10
C LYS A 80 17.25 -10.31 4.26
N ALA A 81 16.95 -11.05 3.18
CA ALA A 81 15.79 -10.82 2.34
C ALA A 81 14.50 -10.97 3.15
N VAL A 82 14.39 -12.01 3.97
CA VAL A 82 13.24 -12.23 4.89
C VAL A 82 13.11 -11.07 5.87
N SER A 83 14.20 -10.59 6.47
CA SER A 83 14.17 -9.45 7.41
C SER A 83 13.66 -8.17 6.75
N ILE A 84 14.11 -7.88 5.52
CA ILE A 84 13.65 -6.72 4.76
C ILE A 84 12.14 -6.85 4.46
N THR A 85 11.73 -7.99 3.90
CA THR A 85 10.31 -8.24 3.55
C THR A 85 9.41 -8.16 4.77
N ALA A 86 9.82 -8.73 5.91
CA ALA A 86 9.06 -8.67 7.16
C ALA A 86 8.92 -7.23 7.69
N ALA A 87 9.99 -6.43 7.61
CA ALA A 87 9.95 -5.03 8.04
C ALA A 87 9.01 -4.18 7.16
N MET A 88 9.04 -4.39 5.82
CA MET A 88 8.13 -3.72 4.89
C MET A 88 6.69 -4.11 5.15
N GLU A 89 6.41 -5.39 5.38
CA GLU A 89 5.08 -5.90 5.71
C GLU A 89 4.55 -5.34 7.04
N LEU A 90 5.39 -5.23 8.08
CA LEU A 90 5.00 -4.60 9.34
C LEU A 90 4.65 -3.12 9.14
N GLY A 91 5.41 -2.39 8.33
CA GLY A 91 5.12 -1.01 7.96
C GLY A 91 3.78 -0.88 7.23
N ARG A 92 3.48 -1.81 6.32
CA ARG A 92 2.20 -1.88 5.62
C ARG A 92 1.04 -2.16 6.61
N ARG A 93 1.16 -3.14 7.49
CA ARG A 93 0.13 -3.47 8.51
C ARG A 93 -0.10 -2.33 9.50
N ARG A 94 0.93 -1.56 9.84
CA ARG A 94 0.78 -0.38 10.68
C ARG A 94 -0.12 0.67 10.01
N ARG A 95 0.15 1.02 8.73
CA ARG A 95 -0.74 1.93 7.97
C ARG A 95 -2.18 1.41 7.88
N TYR A 96 -2.33 0.11 7.77
CA TYR A 96 -3.59 -0.61 7.79
C TYR A 96 -4.39 -0.35 9.08
N SER A 97 -3.75 -0.50 10.25
CA SER A 97 -4.40 -0.25 11.54
C SER A 97 -4.78 1.22 11.70
N GLU A 98 -3.90 2.15 11.30
CA GLU A 98 -4.16 3.60 11.35
C GLU A 98 -5.35 3.99 10.44
N ALA A 99 -5.49 3.36 9.27
CA ALA A 99 -6.60 3.60 8.36
C ALA A 99 -7.96 3.16 8.96
N LEU A 100 -7.99 2.06 9.72
CA LEU A 100 -9.21 1.59 10.39
C LEU A 100 -9.65 2.46 11.58
N GLU A 101 -8.75 3.23 12.17
CA GLU A 101 -9.04 4.15 13.28
C GLU A 101 -9.66 5.47 12.82
N GLN A 102 -9.79 5.72 11.50
CA GLN A 102 -10.40 6.95 10.98
C GLN A 102 -11.89 7.04 11.38
N PRO A 103 -12.29 8.12 12.05
CA PRO A 103 -13.62 8.19 12.66
C PRO A 103 -14.75 8.32 11.64
N SER A 104 -14.52 8.94 10.50
CA SER A 104 -15.56 9.21 9.49
C SER A 104 -14.95 9.63 8.14
N ILE A 105 -15.53 9.17 7.05
CA ILE A 105 -15.15 9.56 5.68
C ILE A 105 -15.90 10.84 5.31
N LYS A 106 -15.18 11.94 5.19
CA LYS A 106 -15.74 13.26 4.88
C LYS A 106 -15.46 13.72 3.44
N ASN A 107 -14.48 13.12 2.79
CA ASN A 107 -14.08 13.43 1.41
C ASN A 107 -13.32 12.25 0.80
N SER A 108 -13.08 12.34 -0.51
CA SER A 108 -12.35 11.34 -1.31
C SER A 108 -10.93 11.10 -0.82
N LYS A 109 -10.24 12.17 -0.34
CA LYS A 109 -8.86 12.08 0.15
C LYS A 109 -8.74 11.15 1.37
N ILE A 110 -9.64 11.27 2.34
CA ILE A 110 -9.64 10.38 3.52
C ILE A 110 -9.92 8.94 3.08
N ALA A 111 -10.86 8.73 2.15
CA ALA A 111 -11.13 7.41 1.61
C ALA A 111 -9.91 6.83 0.87
N TYR A 112 -9.25 7.64 0.04
CA TYR A 112 -8.00 7.29 -0.62
C TYR A 112 -6.93 6.85 0.39
N GLU A 113 -6.69 7.63 1.45
CA GLU A 113 -5.69 7.32 2.47
C GLU A 113 -5.99 5.98 3.16
N CYS A 114 -7.27 5.70 3.44
CA CYS A 114 -7.71 4.41 3.97
C CYS A 114 -7.41 3.25 3.00
N PHE A 115 -7.78 3.39 1.73
CA PHE A 115 -7.55 2.35 0.72
C PHE A 115 -6.07 2.20 0.34
N TYR A 116 -5.34 3.31 0.33
CA TYR A 116 -3.93 3.35 -0.03
C TYR A 116 -3.09 2.42 0.85
N ALA A 117 -3.41 2.34 2.15
CA ALA A 117 -2.75 1.43 3.07
C ALA A 117 -2.84 -0.06 2.67
N TYR A 118 -3.85 -0.41 1.85
CA TYR A 118 -4.09 -1.78 1.39
C TYR A 118 -3.55 -2.04 -0.02
N LEU A 119 -3.52 -1.02 -0.87
CA LEU A 119 -3.39 -1.15 -2.33
C LEU A 119 -2.09 -0.57 -2.90
N SER A 120 -1.34 0.24 -2.14
CA SER A 120 -0.20 1.02 -2.64
C SER A 120 0.97 0.18 -3.21
N ASP A 121 1.17 -1.04 -2.70
CA ASP A 121 2.39 -1.81 -2.98
C ASP A 121 2.09 -3.08 -3.80
N LEU A 122 0.97 -3.12 -4.51
CA LEU A 122 0.53 -4.31 -5.22
C LEU A 122 0.93 -4.29 -6.69
N ASN A 123 1.48 -5.41 -7.17
CA ASN A 123 1.87 -5.61 -8.57
C ASN A 123 0.72 -6.13 -9.47
N HIS A 124 -0.48 -6.28 -8.92
CA HIS A 124 -1.67 -6.74 -9.62
C HIS A 124 -2.89 -5.95 -9.17
N GLU A 125 -3.88 -5.86 -10.02
CA GLU A 125 -5.12 -5.18 -9.70
C GLU A 125 -5.90 -5.91 -8.61
N GLN A 126 -6.42 -5.18 -7.65
CA GLN A 126 -7.36 -5.67 -6.65
C GLN A 126 -8.55 -4.72 -6.58
N PHE A 127 -9.73 -5.30 -6.41
CA PHE A 127 -10.96 -4.55 -6.17
C PHE A 127 -11.37 -4.68 -4.70
N TRP A 128 -11.54 -3.54 -4.05
CA TRP A 128 -11.89 -3.42 -2.64
C TRP A 128 -13.14 -2.59 -2.45
N ILE A 129 -13.81 -2.82 -1.34
CA ILE A 129 -14.92 -1.99 -0.88
C ILE A 129 -14.69 -1.52 0.54
N MET A 130 -15.22 -0.35 0.85
CA MET A 130 -15.33 0.18 2.20
C MET A 130 -16.81 0.31 2.53
N LEU A 131 -17.23 -0.38 3.58
CA LEU A 131 -18.58 -0.35 4.10
C LEU A 131 -18.71 0.75 5.13
N LEU A 132 -19.74 1.58 5.01
CA LEU A 132 -19.97 2.74 5.87
C LEU A 132 -21.36 2.68 6.50
N ASN A 133 -21.45 3.19 7.74
CA ASN A 133 -22.75 3.43 8.39
C ASN A 133 -23.36 4.78 7.97
N ASN A 134 -24.54 5.10 8.49
CA ASN A 134 -25.24 6.37 8.20
C ASN A 134 -24.47 7.64 8.59
N ALA A 135 -23.46 7.54 9.47
CA ALA A 135 -22.60 8.64 9.86
C ALA A 135 -21.28 8.67 9.05
N ASN A 136 -21.22 7.92 7.94
CA ASN A 136 -20.02 7.70 7.11
C ASN A 136 -18.81 7.18 7.90
N LYS A 137 -19.03 6.48 9.01
CA LYS A 137 -17.95 5.80 9.73
C LYS A 137 -17.69 4.45 9.10
N VAL A 138 -16.42 4.10 9.00
CA VAL A 138 -15.97 2.83 8.43
C VAL A 138 -16.43 1.67 9.32
N ILE A 139 -17.21 0.76 8.75
CA ILE A 139 -17.59 -0.52 9.36
C ILE A 139 -16.54 -1.57 9.05
N LYS A 140 -16.16 -1.69 7.76
CA LYS A 140 -15.26 -2.73 7.28
C LYS A 140 -14.64 -2.32 5.94
N LEU A 141 -13.41 -2.75 5.71
CA LEU A 141 -12.83 -2.85 4.37
C LEU A 141 -12.77 -4.32 3.97
N GLU A 142 -13.11 -4.61 2.71
CA GLU A 142 -13.15 -5.98 2.21
C GLU A 142 -12.60 -6.07 0.79
N GLN A 143 -11.75 -7.07 0.55
CA GLN A 143 -11.28 -7.40 -0.78
C GLN A 143 -12.33 -8.24 -1.51
N ILE A 144 -12.81 -7.75 -2.65
CA ILE A 144 -13.84 -8.41 -3.44
C ILE A 144 -13.25 -9.32 -4.51
N GLY A 145 -12.20 -8.85 -5.16
CA GLY A 145 -11.57 -9.58 -6.25
C GLY A 145 -10.09 -9.26 -6.40
N VAL A 146 -9.39 -10.22 -7.00
CA VAL A 146 -8.00 -10.08 -7.45
C VAL A 146 -8.01 -10.25 -8.95
N GLY A 147 -7.44 -9.28 -9.66
CA GLY A 147 -7.34 -9.32 -11.12
C GLY A 147 -6.26 -10.28 -11.60
N GLY A 148 -6.54 -10.88 -12.78
CA GLY A 148 -5.54 -11.53 -13.59
C GLY A 148 -5.00 -10.57 -14.65
N MET A 149 -4.33 -11.11 -15.69
CA MET A 149 -3.77 -10.32 -16.80
C MET A 149 -4.82 -9.52 -17.63
N THR A 150 -6.12 -9.78 -17.44
CA THR A 150 -7.24 -9.19 -18.22
C THR A 150 -8.17 -8.30 -17.41
N GLY A 151 -7.77 -7.88 -16.18
CA GLY A 151 -8.55 -6.99 -15.32
C GLY A 151 -9.15 -7.67 -14.08
N THR A 152 -9.69 -6.87 -13.19
CA THR A 152 -10.26 -7.32 -11.91
C THR A 152 -11.78 -7.44 -12.02
N THR A 153 -12.33 -8.56 -11.59
CA THR A 153 -13.79 -8.77 -11.60
C THR A 153 -14.40 -8.27 -10.29
N ALA A 154 -15.11 -7.15 -10.32
CA ALA A 154 -15.96 -6.71 -9.24
C ALA A 154 -17.32 -7.42 -9.36
N ASP A 155 -17.56 -8.45 -8.55
CA ASP A 155 -18.84 -9.17 -8.55
C ASP A 155 -19.89 -8.41 -7.69
N PRO A 156 -20.95 -7.84 -8.30
CA PRO A 156 -21.98 -7.11 -7.58
C PRO A 156 -22.64 -7.95 -6.47
N LYS A 157 -22.80 -9.27 -6.69
CA LYS A 157 -23.39 -10.17 -5.69
C LYS A 157 -22.55 -10.24 -4.42
N LYS A 158 -21.21 -10.33 -4.58
CA LYS A 158 -20.29 -10.34 -3.43
C LYS A 158 -20.31 -9.00 -2.69
N ILE A 159 -20.31 -7.89 -3.43
CA ILE A 159 -20.32 -6.54 -2.86
C ILE A 159 -21.57 -6.34 -2.00
N PHE A 160 -22.74 -6.54 -2.57
CA PHE A 160 -23.99 -6.30 -1.85
C PHE A 160 -24.28 -7.34 -0.77
N LYS A 161 -23.87 -8.60 -0.96
CA LYS A 161 -23.90 -9.59 0.12
C LYS A 161 -23.10 -9.11 1.32
N CYS A 162 -21.86 -8.67 1.10
CA CYS A 162 -20.99 -8.15 2.16
C CYS A 162 -21.62 -6.92 2.83
N ALA A 163 -22.20 -6.00 2.06
CA ALA A 163 -22.84 -4.81 2.58
C ALA A 163 -24.06 -5.14 3.46
N LEU A 164 -24.93 -6.05 3.02
CA LEU A 164 -26.13 -6.49 3.76
C LEU A 164 -25.75 -7.23 5.06
N GLU A 165 -24.81 -8.16 5.00
CA GLU A 165 -24.33 -8.91 6.18
C GLU A 165 -23.73 -8.01 7.27
N ASN A 166 -23.20 -6.85 6.89
CA ASN A 166 -22.60 -5.87 7.81
C ASN A 166 -23.52 -4.67 8.10
N ASN A 167 -24.78 -4.68 7.68
CA ASN A 167 -25.74 -3.57 7.84
C ASN A 167 -25.16 -2.23 7.35
N ALA A 168 -24.44 -2.23 6.23
CA ALA A 168 -23.87 -1.01 5.68
C ALA A 168 -24.96 -0.13 5.05
N ALA A 169 -24.93 1.16 5.32
CA ALA A 169 -25.80 2.15 4.70
C ALA A 169 -25.27 2.62 3.33
N SER A 170 -23.95 2.57 3.16
CA SER A 170 -23.30 2.96 1.91
C SER A 170 -21.99 2.21 1.70
N VAL A 171 -21.52 2.23 0.46
CA VAL A 171 -20.30 1.57 0.00
C VAL A 171 -19.48 2.57 -0.79
N MET A 172 -18.16 2.58 -0.56
CA MET A 172 -17.18 3.16 -1.47
C MET A 172 -16.42 2.05 -2.15
N LEU A 173 -16.17 2.21 -3.43
CA LEU A 173 -15.45 1.26 -4.28
C LEU A 173 -14.01 1.73 -4.44
N CYS A 174 -13.08 0.81 -4.56
CA CYS A 174 -11.70 1.13 -4.89
C CYS A 174 -11.02 0.01 -5.66
N HIS A 175 -10.17 0.37 -6.61
CA HIS A 175 -9.21 -0.55 -7.20
C HIS A 175 -7.90 0.18 -7.50
N ASN A 176 -6.82 -0.59 -7.62
CA ASN A 176 -5.52 -0.04 -8.00
C ASN A 176 -5.20 -0.36 -9.46
N HIS A 177 -4.50 0.56 -10.11
CA HIS A 177 -3.84 0.34 -11.40
C HIS A 177 -2.33 0.21 -11.20
N PRO A 178 -1.74 -0.99 -11.28
CA PRO A 178 -0.30 -1.20 -11.14
C PRO A 178 0.55 -0.42 -12.16
N SER A 179 -0.05 -0.04 -13.28
CA SER A 179 0.60 0.83 -14.29
C SER A 179 0.81 2.27 -13.82
N GLY A 180 0.16 2.69 -12.74
CA GLY A 180 0.16 4.08 -12.25
C GLY A 180 -0.82 5.01 -12.98
N ASN A 181 -1.50 4.58 -14.04
CA ASN A 181 -2.50 5.39 -14.74
C ASN A 181 -3.81 5.42 -13.94
N ILE A 182 -4.20 6.59 -13.44
CA ILE A 182 -5.44 6.75 -12.65
C ILE A 182 -6.69 7.01 -13.49
N ASN A 183 -6.58 7.15 -14.82
CA ASN A 183 -7.75 7.40 -15.66
C ASN A 183 -8.69 6.19 -15.70
N PRO A 184 -10.01 6.38 -15.47
CA PRO A 184 -10.96 5.28 -15.51
C PRO A 184 -11.15 4.74 -16.93
N SER A 185 -11.10 3.41 -17.04
CA SER A 185 -11.45 2.71 -18.27
C SER A 185 -12.97 2.72 -18.52
N ASN A 186 -13.40 2.32 -19.71
CA ASN A 186 -14.82 2.14 -19.99
C ASN A 186 -15.44 1.02 -19.13
N ALA A 187 -14.67 -0.01 -18.79
CA ALA A 187 -15.11 -1.07 -17.88
C ALA A 187 -15.34 -0.55 -16.46
N ASP A 188 -14.46 0.33 -15.97
CA ASP A 188 -14.62 0.96 -14.64
C ASP A 188 -15.88 1.82 -14.57
N LYS A 189 -16.15 2.60 -15.61
CA LYS A 189 -17.38 3.40 -15.72
C LYS A 189 -18.62 2.51 -15.75
N GLN A 190 -18.57 1.42 -16.52
CA GLN A 190 -19.71 0.50 -16.66
C GLN A 190 -20.00 -0.23 -15.34
N ILE A 191 -18.97 -0.78 -14.67
CA ILE A 191 -19.19 -1.48 -13.39
C ILE A 191 -19.69 -0.51 -12.30
N THR A 192 -19.17 0.71 -12.26
CA THR A 192 -19.63 1.75 -11.33
C THR A 192 -21.12 2.04 -11.53
N ASN A 193 -21.54 2.30 -12.76
CA ASN A 193 -22.95 2.53 -13.09
C ASN A 193 -23.84 1.34 -12.75
N ASN A 194 -23.39 0.12 -13.01
CA ASN A 194 -24.14 -1.09 -12.67
C ASN A 194 -24.33 -1.21 -11.16
N LEU A 195 -23.30 -0.92 -10.37
CA LEU A 195 -23.35 -0.96 -8.90
C LEU A 195 -24.22 0.14 -8.33
N ILE A 196 -24.18 1.36 -8.88
CA ILE A 196 -25.08 2.46 -8.48
C ILE A 196 -26.54 2.04 -8.70
N ASN A 197 -26.87 1.48 -9.85
CA ASN A 197 -28.23 1.06 -10.17
C ASN A 197 -28.69 -0.11 -9.28
N ALA A 198 -27.85 -1.10 -9.03
CA ALA A 198 -28.16 -2.19 -8.12
C ALA A 198 -28.35 -1.69 -6.67
N GLY A 199 -27.49 -0.78 -6.23
CA GLY A 199 -27.57 -0.19 -4.88
C GLY A 199 -28.87 0.58 -4.62
N LYS A 200 -29.44 1.23 -5.64
CA LYS A 200 -30.73 1.93 -5.53
C LYS A 200 -31.88 1.00 -5.09
N PHE A 201 -31.92 -0.22 -5.59
CA PHE A 201 -32.95 -1.20 -5.22
C PHE A 201 -32.77 -1.75 -3.81
N LEU A 202 -31.52 -1.75 -3.31
CA LEU A 202 -31.19 -2.27 -1.98
C LEU A 202 -31.09 -1.16 -0.93
N GLU A 203 -31.34 0.10 -1.33
CA GLU A 203 -31.15 1.29 -0.48
C GLU A 203 -29.71 1.43 0.09
N ILE A 204 -28.72 0.87 -0.62
CA ILE A 204 -27.30 0.95 -0.30
C ILE A 204 -26.64 1.89 -1.29
N LYS A 205 -26.21 3.07 -0.85
CA LYS A 205 -25.62 4.08 -1.74
C LYS A 205 -24.18 3.73 -2.10
N ILE A 206 -23.81 3.89 -3.36
CA ILE A 206 -22.41 3.98 -3.79
C ILE A 206 -22.00 5.45 -3.67
N LEU A 207 -21.08 5.76 -2.74
CA LEU A 207 -20.66 7.14 -2.46
C LEU A 207 -19.51 7.61 -3.32
N ASP A 208 -18.61 6.70 -3.72
CA ASP A 208 -17.50 7.01 -4.59
C ASP A 208 -16.93 5.73 -5.20
N HIS A 209 -16.14 5.89 -6.27
CA HIS A 209 -15.22 4.90 -6.80
C HIS A 209 -13.84 5.53 -6.94
N ILE A 210 -12.89 5.04 -6.15
CA ILE A 210 -11.50 5.52 -6.12
C ILE A 210 -10.63 4.61 -6.99
N ILE A 211 -9.86 5.20 -7.90
CA ILE A 211 -8.81 4.48 -8.64
C ILE A 211 -7.46 4.94 -8.10
N ILE A 212 -6.62 4.03 -7.64
CA ILE A 212 -5.30 4.32 -7.10
C ILE A 212 -4.23 3.96 -8.12
N GLY A 213 -3.32 4.90 -8.39
CA GLY A 213 -2.15 4.68 -9.23
C GLY A 213 -0.94 5.40 -8.66
N ASN A 214 0.10 4.65 -8.29
CA ASN A 214 1.27 5.17 -7.57
C ASN A 214 0.84 5.97 -6.32
N ASP A 215 1.31 7.21 -6.18
CA ASP A 215 1.00 8.10 -5.06
C ASP A 215 -0.17 9.06 -5.35
N ASN A 216 -1.03 8.70 -6.31
CA ASN A 216 -2.14 9.55 -6.74
C ASN A 216 -3.44 8.74 -6.88
N TYR A 217 -4.57 9.43 -6.98
CA TYR A 217 -5.87 8.79 -7.14
C TYR A 217 -6.81 9.59 -8.03
N PHE A 218 -7.83 8.92 -8.54
CA PHE A 218 -8.98 9.48 -9.22
C PHE A 218 -10.23 9.16 -8.40
N SER A 219 -11.13 10.13 -8.24
CA SER A 219 -12.43 9.96 -7.58
C SER A 219 -13.55 10.23 -8.58
N PHE A 220 -14.44 9.26 -8.74
CA PHE A 220 -15.63 9.43 -9.59
C PHE A 220 -16.57 10.50 -9.04
N ALA A 221 -16.68 10.64 -7.72
CA ALA A 221 -17.51 11.65 -7.09
C ALA A 221 -16.99 13.06 -7.33
N ASP A 222 -15.67 13.28 -7.14
CA ASP A 222 -15.05 14.58 -7.35
C ASP A 222 -15.14 15.05 -8.80
N GLU A 223 -15.12 14.11 -9.76
CA GLU A 223 -15.23 14.37 -11.20
C GLU A 223 -16.68 14.35 -11.72
N GLY A 224 -17.67 14.18 -10.84
CA GLY A 224 -19.09 14.20 -11.22
C GLY A 224 -19.54 13.04 -12.10
N LEU A 225 -18.91 11.87 -11.95
CA LEU A 225 -19.17 10.66 -12.75
C LEU A 225 -20.01 9.59 -12.01
N LEU A 226 -20.65 9.95 -10.88
CA LEU A 226 -21.56 9.08 -10.13
C LEU A 226 -23.02 9.29 -10.49
#